data_005503df5b5685705cca29a0d67167cd
#
_entry.id   005503df5b5685705cca29a0d67167cd
#
_cell.length_a   1.000
_cell.length_b   1.000
_cell.length_c   1.000
_cell.angle_alpha   90.00
_cell.angle_beta   90.00
_cell.angle_gamma   90.00
#
_symmetry.space_group_name_H-M   'P 1'
#
loop_
_entity.id
_entity.type
_entity.pdbx_description
1 polymer ?
#
loop_
_entity_poly.entity_id
_entity_poly.type
_entity_poly.pdbx_seq_one_letter_code
_entity_poly.pdbx_strand_id
1 'polypeptide(L)'
;MRKRKLESPIVGFGENADEKIAIRDALSYLPLDGFTNNNDIVVITANMVNMNPPNKGVVVGQESLREVIRFFKEKNVKRIIVAAGAGGANTQSVFQNFGFDKIIQEENVEFVDLNFGPFISLEIGGNIVKETKINALIQEATIIVSFTQLKAHEEATMSASIKNIALSWPPAEIHGYPKKNLGIHEELHDFITAMAKNIPIDLSILSLSPAMIGTGPSKGIAKNTNMVLTSLDPVACDTIGARLLGFRPQAVNYLFRCIKEGVGQGNIEDIDLKGTKLIEIEKKFSKIAYGNEFAIDE
;
A
#
# COMPACT_ATOMS: atom_id res chain seq x y z
N MET A 1 18.81 5.46 -4.83
CA MET A 1 18.12 4.42 -4.01
C MET A 1 18.42 3.02 -4.55
N ARG A 2 18.24 1.95 -3.72
CA ARG A 2 18.35 0.56 -4.18
C ARG A 2 17.25 0.18 -5.18
N LYS A 3 17.46 -0.89 -5.92
CA LYS A 3 16.41 -1.53 -6.73
C LYS A 3 15.52 -2.43 -5.86
N ARG A 4 14.36 -2.80 -6.37
CA ARG A 4 13.52 -3.85 -5.75
C ARG A 4 14.30 -5.16 -5.69
N LYS A 5 14.03 -5.97 -4.66
CA LYS A 5 14.70 -7.27 -4.48
C LYS A 5 14.39 -8.27 -5.58
N LEU A 6 13.11 -8.36 -5.92
CA LEU A 6 12.59 -9.15 -7.02
C LEU A 6 11.58 -8.32 -7.81
N GLU A 7 11.44 -8.62 -9.08
CA GLU A 7 10.42 -8.03 -9.94
C GLU A 7 9.64 -9.15 -10.60
N SER A 8 8.34 -9.16 -10.37
CA SER A 8 7.43 -10.14 -10.97
C SER A 8 6.04 -9.52 -11.08
N PRO A 9 5.43 -9.50 -12.28
CA PRO A 9 4.09 -9.00 -12.48
C PRO A 9 3.00 -10.00 -12.08
N ILE A 10 3.34 -10.98 -11.26
CA ILE A 10 2.35 -11.88 -10.66
C ILE A 10 1.57 -11.11 -9.60
N VAL A 11 0.23 -11.19 -9.68
CA VAL A 11 -0.68 -10.72 -8.64
C VAL A 11 -1.39 -11.92 -8.04
N GLY A 12 -1.12 -12.20 -6.77
CA GLY A 12 -1.79 -13.24 -6.02
C GLY A 12 -3.12 -12.72 -5.45
N PHE A 13 -4.16 -13.50 -5.59
CA PHE A 13 -5.49 -13.25 -5.04
C PHE A 13 -5.81 -14.23 -3.92
N GLY A 14 -6.29 -13.72 -2.79
CA GLY A 14 -6.82 -14.50 -1.68
C GLY A 14 -8.21 -14.02 -1.29
N GLU A 15 -9.05 -14.96 -0.91
CA GLU A 15 -10.41 -14.67 -0.46
C GLU A 15 -10.78 -15.52 0.75
N ASN A 16 -11.06 -14.88 1.87
CA ASN A 16 -11.53 -15.53 3.09
C ASN A 16 -12.18 -14.51 4.02
N ALA A 17 -13.18 -14.93 4.81
CA ALA A 17 -13.79 -14.10 5.85
C ALA A 17 -12.78 -13.72 6.95
N ASP A 18 -11.80 -14.58 7.22
CA ASP A 18 -10.60 -14.24 8.01
C ASP A 18 -9.53 -13.68 7.07
N GLU A 19 -9.29 -12.37 7.15
CA GLU A 19 -8.32 -11.69 6.29
C GLU A 19 -6.90 -12.24 6.43
N LYS A 20 -6.55 -12.83 7.58
CA LYS A 20 -5.23 -13.48 7.78
C LYS A 20 -5.04 -14.64 6.80
N ILE A 21 -6.09 -15.45 6.62
CA ILE A 21 -6.08 -16.57 5.66
C ILE A 21 -6.00 -16.02 4.24
N ALA A 22 -6.79 -15.00 3.91
CA ALA A 22 -6.76 -14.37 2.58
C ALA A 22 -5.37 -13.78 2.25
N ILE A 23 -4.68 -13.18 3.22
CA ILE A 23 -3.30 -12.69 3.05
C ILE A 23 -2.35 -13.85 2.74
N ARG A 24 -2.42 -14.96 3.50
CA ARG A 24 -1.56 -16.13 3.29
C ARG A 24 -1.81 -16.78 1.92
N ASP A 25 -3.07 -16.94 1.55
CA ASP A 25 -3.45 -17.50 0.26
C ASP A 25 -2.90 -16.64 -0.88
N ALA A 26 -3.10 -15.31 -0.83
CA ALA A 26 -2.57 -14.40 -1.83
C ALA A 26 -1.03 -14.44 -1.93
N LEU A 27 -0.32 -14.46 -0.80
CA LEU A 27 1.14 -14.56 -0.76
C LEU A 27 1.67 -15.89 -1.31
N SER A 28 0.91 -16.97 -1.19
CA SER A 28 1.34 -18.30 -1.65
C SER A 28 1.54 -18.41 -3.16
N TYR A 29 0.94 -17.50 -3.94
CA TYR A 29 1.08 -17.46 -5.40
C TYR A 29 2.34 -16.72 -5.86
N LEU A 30 3.02 -15.97 -4.98
CA LEU A 30 4.18 -15.17 -5.36
C LEU A 30 5.46 -16.02 -5.41
N PRO A 31 6.39 -15.74 -6.34
CA PRO A 31 7.69 -16.39 -6.40
C PRO A 31 8.62 -15.85 -5.30
N LEU A 32 8.43 -16.32 -4.07
CA LEU A 32 9.14 -15.79 -2.89
C LEU A 32 10.46 -16.52 -2.58
N ASP A 33 10.90 -17.43 -3.45
CA ASP A 33 12.19 -18.08 -3.30
C ASP A 33 13.33 -17.06 -3.45
N GLY A 34 14.17 -16.97 -2.42
CA GLY A 34 15.25 -15.97 -2.37
C GLY A 34 14.80 -14.53 -2.09
N PHE A 35 13.51 -14.29 -1.87
CA PHE A 35 13.00 -12.95 -1.55
C PHE A 35 13.54 -12.44 -0.22
N THR A 36 13.67 -13.32 0.77
CA THR A 36 14.15 -12.98 2.12
C THR A 36 15.39 -13.79 2.49
N ASN A 37 16.23 -13.23 3.36
CA ASN A 37 17.32 -13.91 4.02
C ASN A 37 17.50 -13.38 5.46
N ASN A 38 18.37 -14.02 6.23
CA ASN A 38 18.60 -13.72 7.65
C ASN A 38 19.31 -12.38 7.93
N ASN A 39 19.73 -11.64 6.92
CA ASN A 39 20.30 -10.30 7.07
C ASN A 39 19.29 -9.19 6.77
N ASP A 40 18.08 -9.55 6.32
CA ASP A 40 17.11 -8.56 5.88
C ASP A 40 16.49 -7.78 7.03
N ILE A 41 16.34 -6.48 6.78
CA ILE A 41 15.59 -5.53 7.60
C ILE A 41 14.31 -5.20 6.82
N VAL A 42 13.19 -5.71 7.31
CA VAL A 42 11.87 -5.55 6.70
C VAL A 42 11.15 -4.37 7.33
N VAL A 43 10.77 -3.40 6.51
CA VAL A 43 9.95 -2.27 6.93
C VAL A 43 8.55 -2.43 6.36
N ILE A 44 7.56 -2.69 7.21
CA ILE A 44 6.15 -2.79 6.87
C ILE A 44 5.53 -1.41 7.02
N THR A 45 5.30 -0.71 5.89
CA THR A 45 4.59 0.57 5.88
C THR A 45 3.10 0.31 5.93
N ALA A 46 2.56 0.38 7.15
CA ALA A 46 1.14 0.16 7.43
C ALA A 46 0.34 1.46 7.20
N ASN A 47 -0.78 1.36 6.46
CA ASN A 47 -1.66 2.50 6.23
C ASN A 47 -2.41 2.88 7.51
N MET A 48 -2.12 4.06 8.05
CA MET A 48 -2.74 4.65 9.24
C MET A 48 -3.05 6.12 8.98
N VAL A 49 -4.17 6.41 8.27
CA VAL A 49 -4.43 7.78 7.76
C VAL A 49 -4.87 8.73 8.87
N ASN A 50 -5.84 8.33 9.70
CA ASN A 50 -6.47 9.17 10.71
C ASN A 50 -7.14 8.33 11.81
N MET A 51 -7.92 8.99 12.69
CA MET A 51 -8.61 8.37 13.84
C MET A 51 -9.88 7.59 13.49
N ASN A 52 -10.18 7.34 12.22
CA ASN A 52 -11.28 6.44 11.85
C ASN A 52 -10.86 4.96 12.04
N PRO A 53 -11.76 4.11 12.53
CA PRO A 53 -11.41 2.71 12.82
C PRO A 53 -11.16 1.89 11.56
N PRO A 54 -10.45 0.75 11.67
CA PRO A 54 -10.10 -0.12 10.54
C PRO A 54 -11.29 -0.51 9.64
N ASN A 55 -12.47 -0.74 10.23
CA ASN A 55 -13.69 -1.09 9.48
C ASN A 55 -14.23 0.05 8.57
N LYS A 56 -13.61 1.23 8.60
CA LYS A 56 -13.88 2.32 7.64
C LYS A 56 -12.95 2.32 6.44
N GLY A 57 -11.96 1.41 6.38
CA GLY A 57 -11.05 1.29 5.24
C GLY A 57 -9.96 2.37 5.16
N VAL A 58 -9.63 3.03 6.27
CA VAL A 58 -8.61 4.10 6.33
C VAL A 58 -7.41 3.76 7.20
N VAL A 59 -7.51 2.69 7.99
CA VAL A 59 -6.45 2.12 8.82
C VAL A 59 -6.50 0.61 8.60
N VAL A 60 -5.35 -0.05 8.48
CA VAL A 60 -5.29 -1.52 8.32
C VAL A 60 -5.83 -2.25 9.56
N GLY A 61 -6.26 -3.49 9.38
CA GLY A 61 -6.69 -4.33 10.49
C GLY A 61 -5.53 -4.71 11.42
N GLN A 62 -5.77 -4.73 12.73
CA GLN A 62 -4.73 -5.08 13.72
C GLN A 62 -4.26 -6.52 13.53
N GLU A 63 -5.18 -7.48 13.47
CA GLU A 63 -4.83 -8.90 13.31
C GLU A 63 -4.26 -9.20 11.93
N SER A 64 -4.64 -8.43 10.91
CA SER A 64 -4.05 -8.51 9.58
C SER A 64 -2.60 -8.02 9.58
N LEU A 65 -2.30 -6.93 10.32
CA LEU A 65 -0.91 -6.48 10.51
C LEU A 65 -0.10 -7.53 11.27
N ARG A 66 -0.67 -8.13 12.32
CA ARG A 66 -0.05 -9.24 13.06
C ARG A 66 0.34 -10.39 12.13
N GLU A 67 -0.55 -10.73 11.20
CA GLU A 67 -0.31 -11.80 10.23
C GLU A 67 0.84 -11.47 9.29
N VAL A 68 0.91 -10.23 8.78
CA VAL A 68 2.04 -9.78 7.96
C VAL A 68 3.36 -9.84 8.74
N ILE A 69 3.37 -9.43 10.00
CA ILE A 69 4.55 -9.55 10.87
C ILE A 69 4.97 -11.02 11.01
N ARG A 70 4.03 -11.91 11.31
CA ARG A 70 4.30 -13.34 11.50
C ARG A 70 4.82 -14.01 10.24
N PHE A 71 4.31 -13.62 9.07
CA PHE A 71 4.84 -14.09 7.79
C PHE A 71 6.35 -13.83 7.67
N PHE A 72 6.84 -12.66 8.04
CA PHE A 72 8.27 -12.35 7.97
C PHE A 72 9.07 -12.99 9.10
N LYS A 73 8.48 -13.19 10.29
CA LYS A 73 9.12 -13.96 11.36
C LYS A 73 9.44 -15.39 10.95
N GLU A 74 8.52 -16.04 10.26
CA GLU A 74 8.71 -17.40 9.73
C GLU A 74 9.84 -17.49 8.70
N LYS A 75 10.19 -16.36 8.08
CA LYS A 75 11.31 -16.26 7.15
C LYS A 75 12.65 -15.97 7.83
N ASN A 76 12.67 -15.86 9.16
CA ASN A 76 13.87 -15.62 9.99
C ASN A 76 14.69 -14.40 9.52
N VAL A 77 14.02 -13.30 9.18
CA VAL A 77 14.69 -12.03 8.83
C VAL A 77 15.34 -11.41 10.07
N LYS A 78 16.33 -10.55 9.87
CA LYS A 78 17.12 -9.93 10.95
C LYS A 78 16.29 -9.01 11.85
N ARG A 79 15.45 -8.16 11.23
CA ARG A 79 14.61 -7.18 11.93
C ARG A 79 13.30 -6.98 11.18
N ILE A 80 12.24 -6.74 11.94
CA ILE A 80 10.93 -6.34 11.41
C ILE A 80 10.56 -5.03 12.08
N ILE A 81 10.26 -4.02 11.28
CA ILE A 81 9.90 -2.68 11.72
C ILE A 81 8.54 -2.35 11.10
N VAL A 82 7.55 -2.07 11.92
CA VAL A 82 6.31 -1.45 11.46
C VAL A 82 6.52 0.05 11.41
N ALA A 83 6.26 0.66 10.26
CA ALA A 83 6.43 2.08 10.07
C ALA A 83 5.13 2.72 9.56
N ALA A 84 4.78 3.89 10.05
CA ALA A 84 3.62 4.63 9.61
C ALA A 84 3.87 6.14 9.66
N GLY A 85 3.25 6.87 8.75
CA GLY A 85 3.28 8.33 8.72
C GLY A 85 1.89 8.86 8.40
N ALA A 86 1.01 8.92 9.41
CA ALA A 86 -0.36 9.39 9.23
C ALA A 86 -0.40 10.81 8.65
N GLY A 87 -1.31 11.05 7.71
CA GLY A 87 -1.46 12.36 7.06
C GLY A 87 -2.61 13.20 7.64
N GLY A 88 -3.53 12.60 8.38
CA GLY A 88 -4.72 13.26 8.89
C GLY A 88 -4.84 13.28 10.41
N ALA A 89 -3.86 12.73 11.14
CA ALA A 89 -3.81 12.72 12.60
C ALA A 89 -2.38 12.47 13.09
N ASN A 90 -2.13 12.63 14.38
CA ASN A 90 -0.89 12.19 14.99
C ASN A 90 -0.79 10.65 14.91
N THR A 91 0.29 10.13 14.35
CA THR A 91 0.47 8.68 14.10
C THR A 91 0.44 7.88 15.39
N GLN A 92 1.13 8.35 16.43
CA GLN A 92 1.17 7.69 17.74
C GLN A 92 -0.23 7.58 18.36
N SER A 93 -1.06 8.61 18.19
CA SER A 93 -2.45 8.57 18.68
C SER A 93 -3.29 7.54 17.92
N VAL A 94 -3.16 7.43 16.59
CA VAL A 94 -3.81 6.38 15.78
C VAL A 94 -3.35 5.01 16.23
N PHE A 95 -2.07 4.84 16.42
CA PHE A 95 -1.40 3.61 16.82
C PHE A 95 -1.93 3.09 18.17
N GLN A 96 -1.95 3.94 19.19
CA GLN A 96 -2.45 3.58 20.53
C GLN A 96 -3.96 3.38 20.55
N ASN A 97 -4.72 4.26 19.89
CA ASN A 97 -6.19 4.21 19.93
C ASN A 97 -6.75 2.90 19.34
N PHE A 98 -6.05 2.32 18.38
CA PHE A 98 -6.46 1.05 17.75
C PHE A 98 -5.64 -0.16 18.25
N GLY A 99 -4.86 -0.04 19.32
CA GLY A 99 -4.18 -1.16 19.97
C GLY A 99 -3.04 -1.79 19.18
N PHE A 100 -2.43 -1.06 18.23
CA PHE A 100 -1.24 -1.53 17.51
C PHE A 100 -0.02 -1.64 18.42
N ASP A 101 0.06 -0.82 19.47
CA ASP A 101 1.09 -0.88 20.50
C ASP A 101 1.18 -2.26 21.17
N LYS A 102 0.02 -2.87 21.44
CA LYS A 102 -0.05 -4.22 21.98
C LYS A 102 0.50 -5.26 21.01
N ILE A 103 0.17 -5.13 19.72
CA ILE A 103 0.67 -6.03 18.68
C ILE A 103 2.19 -5.94 18.57
N ILE A 104 2.74 -4.73 18.55
CA ILE A 104 4.19 -4.51 18.48
C ILE A 104 4.88 -5.15 19.68
N GLN A 105 4.32 -4.96 20.88
CA GLN A 105 4.86 -5.54 22.12
C GLN A 105 4.76 -7.08 22.12
N GLU A 106 3.59 -7.63 21.81
CA GLU A 106 3.34 -9.08 21.79
C GLU A 106 4.16 -9.81 20.72
N GLU A 107 4.30 -9.18 19.54
CA GLU A 107 5.11 -9.73 18.47
C GLU A 107 6.60 -9.37 18.60
N ASN A 108 7.00 -8.60 19.61
CA ASN A 108 8.39 -8.18 19.86
C ASN A 108 9.08 -7.65 18.58
N VAL A 109 8.46 -6.66 17.94
CA VAL A 109 8.98 -5.95 16.76
C VAL A 109 9.07 -4.45 17.04
N GLU A 110 9.69 -3.69 16.16
CA GLU A 110 9.88 -2.25 16.31
C GLU A 110 8.76 -1.45 15.67
N PHE A 111 8.49 -0.24 16.20
CA PHE A 111 7.64 0.76 15.54
C PHE A 111 8.42 2.05 15.31
N VAL A 112 8.25 2.63 14.11
CA VAL A 112 8.82 3.93 13.74
C VAL A 112 7.71 4.83 13.20
N ASP A 113 7.53 6.00 13.84
CA ASP A 113 6.70 7.08 13.30
C ASP A 113 7.50 7.85 12.24
N LEU A 114 7.13 7.67 10.96
CA LEU A 114 7.81 8.29 9.82
C LEU A 114 7.64 9.82 9.79
N ASN A 115 6.74 10.39 10.58
CA ASN A 115 6.52 11.82 10.65
C ASN A 115 7.58 12.56 11.46
N PHE A 116 8.43 11.84 12.20
CA PHE A 116 9.51 12.39 13.01
C PHE A 116 10.88 11.88 12.54
N GLY A 117 11.93 12.70 12.80
CA GLY A 117 13.29 12.40 12.38
C GLY A 117 13.97 11.26 13.17
N PRO A 118 15.19 10.89 12.77
CA PRO A 118 16.03 11.62 11.83
C PRO A 118 15.57 11.52 10.37
N PHE A 119 15.82 12.59 9.60
CA PHE A 119 15.47 12.66 8.18
C PHE A 119 16.71 12.73 7.30
N ILE A 120 16.53 12.26 6.07
CA ILE A 120 17.45 12.51 4.96
C ILE A 120 16.72 13.25 3.84
N SER A 121 17.48 14.01 3.05
CA SER A 121 16.98 14.58 1.79
C SER A 121 16.90 13.52 0.71
N LEU A 122 15.83 13.58 -0.07
CA LEU A 122 15.60 12.74 -1.24
C LEU A 122 15.26 13.61 -2.44
N GLU A 123 16.17 13.67 -3.41
CA GLU A 123 15.86 14.24 -4.72
C GLU A 123 14.89 13.30 -5.45
N ILE A 124 13.70 13.79 -5.75
CA ILE A 124 12.67 13.01 -6.45
C ILE A 124 12.47 13.45 -7.89
N GLY A 125 12.86 14.68 -8.23
CA GLY A 125 12.81 15.20 -9.59
C GLY A 125 11.39 15.43 -10.11
N GLY A 126 10.41 15.62 -9.23
CA GLY A 126 9.04 15.97 -9.62
C GLY A 126 8.96 17.37 -10.28
N ASN A 127 7.83 17.69 -10.87
CA ASN A 127 7.66 18.98 -11.57
C ASN A 127 7.73 20.16 -10.59
N ILE A 128 6.98 20.11 -9.49
CA ILE A 128 6.94 21.15 -8.46
C ILE A 128 7.89 20.76 -7.31
N VAL A 129 7.73 19.57 -6.74
CA VAL A 129 8.58 19.10 -5.64
C VAL A 129 9.80 18.40 -6.21
N LYS A 130 10.94 19.07 -6.24
CA LYS A 130 12.22 18.51 -6.72
C LYS A 130 12.90 17.63 -5.69
N GLU A 131 12.78 18.00 -4.42
CA GLU A 131 13.38 17.34 -3.27
C GLU A 131 12.35 17.27 -2.14
N THR A 132 12.38 16.20 -1.37
CA THR A 132 11.63 16.08 -0.12
C THR A 132 12.50 15.49 0.98
N LYS A 133 12.01 15.50 2.20
CA LYS A 133 12.61 14.78 3.32
C LYS A 133 11.87 13.47 3.53
N ILE A 134 12.61 12.43 3.93
CA ILE A 134 12.03 11.15 4.36
C ILE A 134 12.76 10.66 5.59
N ASN A 135 12.13 9.78 6.37
CA ASN A 135 12.77 9.18 7.54
C ASN A 135 14.02 8.39 7.14
N ALA A 136 15.11 8.57 7.90
CA ALA A 136 16.41 7.93 7.65
C ALA A 136 16.37 6.39 7.71
N LEU A 137 15.29 5.80 8.26
CA LEU A 137 15.05 4.35 8.23
C LEU A 137 15.16 3.75 6.83
N ILE A 138 14.90 4.52 5.78
CA ILE A 138 15.04 4.09 4.37
C ILE A 138 16.43 3.57 4.04
N GLN A 139 17.48 4.07 4.72
CA GLN A 139 18.87 3.66 4.49
C GLN A 139 19.17 2.26 5.05
N GLU A 140 18.43 1.83 6.06
CA GLU A 140 18.57 0.51 6.67
C GLU A 140 17.66 -0.54 6.00
N ALA A 141 16.53 -0.11 5.45
CA ALA A 141 15.50 -0.99 4.89
C ALA A 141 16.02 -1.79 3.69
N THR A 142 16.05 -3.11 3.79
CA THR A 142 16.40 -4.00 2.67
C THR A 142 15.15 -4.53 1.95
N ILE A 143 14.00 -4.56 2.64
CA ILE A 143 12.68 -4.89 2.10
C ILE A 143 11.68 -3.84 2.59
N ILE A 144 10.96 -3.23 1.65
CA ILE A 144 9.85 -2.31 1.95
C ILE A 144 8.54 -2.95 1.51
N VAL A 145 7.66 -3.13 2.49
CA VAL A 145 6.32 -3.67 2.28
C VAL A 145 5.30 -2.54 2.37
N SER A 146 4.47 -2.40 1.35
CA SER A 146 3.29 -1.55 1.41
C SER A 146 2.10 -2.39 1.85
N PHE A 147 1.60 -2.16 3.06
CA PHE A 147 0.38 -2.79 3.56
C PHE A 147 -0.73 -1.74 3.72
N THR A 148 -1.74 -1.80 2.86
CA THR A 148 -2.77 -0.77 2.77
C THR A 148 -4.12 -1.34 2.31
N GLN A 149 -5.15 -0.51 2.36
CA GLN A 149 -6.48 -0.83 1.84
C GLN A 149 -6.75 -0.11 0.54
N LEU A 150 -7.50 -0.77 -0.36
CA LEU A 150 -7.98 -0.19 -1.60
C LEU A 150 -9.05 0.86 -1.33
N LYS A 151 -8.87 2.08 -1.88
CA LYS A 151 -9.82 3.18 -1.69
C LYS A 151 -10.00 4.00 -2.97
N ALA A 152 -11.24 4.36 -3.30
CA ALA A 152 -11.49 5.53 -4.13
C ALA A 152 -10.94 6.79 -3.45
N HIS A 153 -10.58 7.82 -4.21
CA HIS A 153 -9.98 9.05 -3.68
C HIS A 153 -10.33 10.26 -4.55
N GLU A 154 -10.84 11.32 -3.92
CA GLU A 154 -11.30 12.53 -4.60
C GLU A 154 -10.20 13.20 -5.46
N GLU A 155 -8.99 13.39 -4.90
CA GLU A 155 -7.89 14.08 -5.59
C GLU A 155 -7.06 13.12 -6.47
N ALA A 156 -6.79 11.91 -5.98
CA ALA A 156 -5.86 10.96 -6.64
C ALA A 156 -6.57 9.85 -7.41
N THR A 157 -7.90 9.90 -7.56
CA THR A 157 -8.77 8.87 -8.13
C THR A 157 -8.77 7.59 -7.31
N MET A 158 -7.59 7.08 -6.95
CA MET A 158 -7.40 5.86 -6.16
C MET A 158 -6.31 6.03 -5.10
N SER A 159 -6.43 5.29 -4.01
CA SER A 159 -5.40 5.07 -3.02
C SER A 159 -5.15 3.58 -2.88
N ALA A 160 -3.91 3.14 -3.14
CA ALA A 160 -3.47 1.77 -3.08
C ALA A 160 -1.98 1.72 -2.68
N SER A 161 -1.23 0.70 -3.07
CA SER A 161 0.13 0.44 -2.60
C SER A 161 1.11 1.57 -2.90
N ILE A 162 1.11 2.11 -4.12
CA ILE A 162 2.03 3.18 -4.53
C ILE A 162 1.79 4.44 -3.71
N LYS A 163 0.53 4.89 -3.63
CA LYS A 163 0.18 6.11 -2.90
C LYS A 163 0.43 5.97 -1.40
N ASN A 164 0.26 4.77 -0.82
CA ASN A 164 0.56 4.52 0.58
C ASN A 164 2.02 4.86 0.90
N ILE A 165 2.96 4.34 0.14
CA ILE A 165 4.39 4.65 0.32
C ILE A 165 4.67 6.13 0.05
N ALA A 166 4.18 6.66 -1.07
CA ALA A 166 4.45 8.03 -1.49
C ALA A 166 4.03 9.09 -0.47
N LEU A 167 2.95 8.85 0.29
CA LEU A 167 2.41 9.79 1.28
C LEU A 167 2.73 9.45 2.75
N SER A 168 3.18 8.21 3.04
CA SER A 168 3.58 7.84 4.40
C SER A 168 4.99 8.30 4.74
N TRP A 169 5.93 8.20 3.81
CA TRP A 169 7.35 8.47 4.05
C TRP A 169 7.72 9.95 4.19
N PRO A 170 7.16 10.90 3.42
CA PRO A 170 7.36 12.33 3.67
C PRO A 170 6.75 12.73 5.01
N PRO A 171 7.48 13.45 5.90
CA PRO A 171 7.04 13.69 7.26
C PRO A 171 6.01 14.81 7.38
N ALA A 172 5.02 14.62 8.24
CA ALA A 172 4.07 15.67 8.59
C ALA A 172 4.72 16.83 9.37
N GLU A 173 5.83 16.59 10.05
CA GLU A 173 6.64 17.65 10.69
C GLU A 173 7.03 18.75 9.68
N ILE A 174 7.25 18.39 8.43
CA ILE A 174 7.63 19.31 7.34
C ILE A 174 6.41 19.70 6.50
N HIS A 175 5.58 18.74 6.15
CA HIS A 175 4.48 18.92 5.19
C HIS A 175 3.13 19.24 5.85
N GLY A 176 3.08 19.29 7.19
CA GLY A 176 1.87 19.64 7.95
C GLY A 176 0.86 18.51 8.12
N TYR A 177 -0.19 18.80 8.88
CA TYR A 177 -1.38 17.96 9.05
C TYR A 177 -2.61 18.70 8.50
N PRO A 178 -3.21 18.27 7.40
CA PRO A 178 -2.79 17.21 6.49
C PRO A 178 -1.48 17.56 5.75
N LYS A 179 -0.80 16.55 5.18
CA LYS A 179 0.48 16.71 4.46
C LYS A 179 0.27 17.43 3.11
N LYS A 180 -0.03 18.75 3.15
CA LYS A 180 -0.35 19.56 1.97
C LYS A 180 0.66 20.68 1.68
N ASN A 181 1.58 20.94 2.60
CA ASN A 181 2.57 22.01 2.43
C ASN A 181 3.66 21.61 1.41
N LEU A 182 4.36 22.63 0.91
CA LEU A 182 5.51 22.51 0.01
C LEU A 182 5.20 21.79 -1.32
N GLY A 183 4.01 22.01 -1.86
CA GLY A 183 3.65 21.63 -3.22
C GLY A 183 3.19 20.19 -3.44
N ILE A 184 3.11 19.34 -2.39
CA ILE A 184 2.68 17.93 -2.54
C ILE A 184 1.32 17.82 -3.25
N HIS A 185 0.35 18.67 -2.90
CA HIS A 185 -1.00 18.63 -3.47
C HIS A 185 -1.22 19.55 -4.66
N GLU A 186 -0.24 20.38 -5.05
CA GLU A 186 -0.34 21.20 -6.25
C GLU A 186 -0.29 20.34 -7.52
N GLU A 187 0.59 19.33 -7.54
CA GLU A 187 0.61 18.28 -8.56
C GLU A 187 0.71 16.89 -7.89
N LEU A 188 -0.33 16.48 -7.17
CA LEU A 188 -0.34 15.26 -6.36
C LEU A 188 0.04 14.00 -7.14
N HIS A 189 -0.44 13.86 -8.37
CA HIS A 189 -0.13 12.70 -9.21
C HIS A 189 1.35 12.67 -9.62
N ASP A 190 1.94 13.83 -9.90
CA ASP A 190 3.36 13.96 -10.20
C ASP A 190 4.21 13.59 -8.99
N PHE A 191 3.86 14.13 -7.81
CA PHE A 191 4.54 13.81 -6.57
C PHE A 191 4.51 12.30 -6.26
N ILE A 192 3.34 11.65 -6.38
CA ILE A 192 3.20 10.21 -6.16
C ILE A 192 4.09 9.42 -7.14
N THR A 193 4.12 9.80 -8.41
CA THR A 193 4.96 9.17 -9.44
C THR A 193 6.44 9.34 -9.13
N ALA A 194 6.85 10.57 -8.78
CA ALA A 194 8.23 10.89 -8.44
C ALA A 194 8.72 10.07 -7.22
N MET A 195 7.89 9.95 -6.19
CA MET A 195 8.19 9.11 -5.03
C MET A 195 8.29 7.63 -5.40
N ALA A 196 7.38 7.10 -6.23
CA ALA A 196 7.38 5.70 -6.67
C ALA A 196 8.63 5.31 -7.47
N LYS A 197 9.21 6.25 -8.22
CA LYS A 197 10.49 6.06 -8.94
C LYS A 197 11.69 5.95 -8.00
N ASN A 198 11.58 6.56 -6.83
CA ASN A 198 12.71 6.71 -5.91
C ASN A 198 12.63 5.82 -4.67
N ILE A 199 11.44 5.37 -4.25
CA ILE A 199 11.31 4.44 -3.13
C ILE A 199 10.84 3.08 -3.65
N PRO A 200 11.69 2.04 -3.57
CA PRO A 200 11.31 0.71 -4.03
C PRO A 200 10.24 0.11 -3.11
N ILE A 201 9.18 -0.44 -3.69
CA ILE A 201 8.18 -1.26 -3.00
C ILE A 201 8.46 -2.70 -3.38
N ASP A 202 8.97 -3.50 -2.44
CA ASP A 202 9.37 -4.88 -2.70
C ASP A 202 8.19 -5.85 -2.63
N LEU A 203 7.20 -5.53 -1.81
CA LEU A 203 5.97 -6.30 -1.67
C LEU A 203 4.79 -5.37 -1.42
N SER A 204 3.76 -5.52 -2.22
CA SER A 204 2.44 -4.91 -2.01
C SER A 204 1.50 -5.93 -1.40
N ILE A 205 0.82 -5.55 -0.31
CA ILE A 205 -0.31 -6.25 0.29
C ILE A 205 -1.47 -5.28 0.30
N LEU A 206 -2.43 -5.49 -0.57
CA LEU A 206 -3.58 -4.61 -0.78
C LEU A 206 -4.83 -5.29 -0.26
N SER A 207 -5.27 -4.89 0.93
CA SER A 207 -6.52 -5.33 1.52
C SER A 207 -7.72 -4.68 0.81
N LEU A 208 -8.71 -5.47 0.52
CA LEU A 208 -10.01 -5.03 0.01
C LEU A 208 -11.12 -5.28 1.06
N SER A 209 -10.74 -5.58 2.29
CA SER A 209 -11.68 -5.92 3.36
C SER A 209 -11.42 -5.11 4.65
N PRO A 210 -11.99 -3.87 4.71
CA PRO A 210 -12.86 -3.27 3.70
C PRO A 210 -12.12 -2.51 2.60
N ALA A 211 -12.67 -2.52 1.39
CA ALA A 211 -12.37 -1.52 0.39
C ALA A 211 -13.27 -0.29 0.59
N MET A 212 -12.83 0.89 0.13
CA MET A 212 -13.65 2.11 0.18
C MET A 212 -14.04 2.56 -1.22
N ILE A 213 -15.33 2.73 -1.45
CA ILE A 213 -15.89 3.27 -2.69
C ILE A 213 -16.49 4.68 -2.47
N GLY A 214 -16.78 5.40 -3.55
CA GLY A 214 -17.34 6.74 -3.52
C GLY A 214 -16.33 7.80 -3.12
N THR A 215 -16.67 8.70 -2.22
CA THR A 215 -15.93 9.92 -1.87
C THR A 215 -14.83 9.66 -0.82
N GLY A 216 -13.77 8.93 -1.22
CA GLY A 216 -12.60 8.70 -0.37
C GLY A 216 -11.64 9.90 -0.33
N PRO A 217 -10.64 9.90 0.54
CA PRO A 217 -10.10 8.75 1.26
C PRO A 217 -10.73 8.47 2.62
N SER A 218 -11.65 9.29 3.11
CA SER A 218 -12.16 9.19 4.50
C SER A 218 -13.69 9.26 4.61
N LYS A 219 -14.38 9.76 3.59
CA LYS A 219 -15.83 9.97 3.58
C LYS A 219 -16.60 8.98 2.70
N GLY A 220 -15.90 8.04 2.09
CA GLY A 220 -16.49 7.00 1.25
C GLY A 220 -17.24 5.93 2.06
N ILE A 221 -17.75 4.94 1.34
CA ILE A 221 -18.49 3.81 1.88
C ILE A 221 -17.55 2.61 1.96
N ALA A 222 -17.34 2.08 3.15
CA ALA A 222 -16.57 0.86 3.37
C ALA A 222 -17.39 -0.38 2.96
N LYS A 223 -16.78 -1.28 2.21
CA LYS A 223 -17.37 -2.53 1.70
C LYS A 223 -16.49 -3.71 2.04
N ASN A 224 -16.98 -4.63 2.84
CA ASN A 224 -16.28 -5.88 3.16
C ASN A 224 -16.40 -6.85 2.00
N THR A 225 -15.28 -7.13 1.35
CA THR A 225 -15.22 -8.03 0.19
C THR A 225 -14.58 -9.38 0.50
N ASN A 226 -13.89 -9.48 1.65
CA ASN A 226 -13.11 -10.65 2.06
C ASN A 226 -11.95 -11.00 1.10
N MET A 227 -11.48 -10.03 0.33
CA MET A 227 -10.46 -10.19 -0.72
C MET A 227 -9.17 -9.47 -0.35
N VAL A 228 -8.04 -10.03 -0.80
CA VAL A 228 -6.70 -9.45 -0.68
C VAL A 228 -5.95 -9.66 -1.99
N LEU A 229 -5.18 -8.67 -2.41
CA LEU A 229 -4.21 -8.79 -3.51
C LEU A 229 -2.79 -8.64 -2.97
N THR A 230 -1.86 -9.40 -3.53
CA THR A 230 -0.42 -9.26 -3.24
C THR A 230 0.39 -9.28 -4.52
N SER A 231 1.51 -8.55 -4.55
CA SER A 231 2.42 -8.58 -5.71
C SER A 231 3.81 -8.07 -5.32
N LEU A 232 4.83 -8.57 -6.02
CA LEU A 232 6.19 -8.02 -6.01
C LEU A 232 6.34 -6.83 -6.98
N ASP A 233 5.30 -6.52 -7.75
CA ASP A 233 5.19 -5.34 -8.61
C ASP A 233 4.04 -4.45 -8.13
N PRO A 234 4.34 -3.28 -7.53
CA PRO A 234 3.29 -2.39 -7.00
C PRO A 234 2.39 -1.82 -8.10
N VAL A 235 2.90 -1.66 -9.33
CA VAL A 235 2.11 -1.17 -10.46
C VAL A 235 1.12 -2.25 -10.91
N ALA A 236 1.54 -3.51 -10.99
CA ALA A 236 0.66 -4.63 -11.31
C ALA A 236 -0.44 -4.79 -10.24
N CYS A 237 -0.08 -4.71 -8.95
CA CYS A 237 -1.04 -4.76 -7.86
C CYS A 237 -2.07 -3.64 -7.94
N ASP A 238 -1.62 -2.39 -8.10
CA ASP A 238 -2.47 -1.21 -8.18
C ASP A 238 -3.31 -1.19 -9.46
N THR A 239 -2.81 -1.80 -10.55
CA THR A 239 -3.54 -1.99 -11.82
C THR A 239 -4.77 -2.89 -11.62
N ILE A 240 -4.61 -4.03 -10.97
CA ILE A 240 -5.76 -4.89 -10.63
C ILE A 240 -6.69 -4.15 -9.65
N GLY A 241 -6.13 -3.47 -8.64
CA GLY A 241 -6.93 -2.64 -7.71
C GLY A 241 -7.77 -1.57 -8.41
N ALA A 242 -7.22 -0.88 -9.41
CA ALA A 242 -7.95 0.10 -10.22
C ALA A 242 -9.12 -0.55 -10.97
N ARG A 243 -8.89 -1.71 -11.59
CA ARG A 243 -9.91 -2.49 -12.28
C ARG A 243 -11.09 -2.84 -11.37
N LEU A 244 -10.82 -3.25 -10.13
CA LEU A 244 -11.86 -3.57 -9.16
C LEU A 244 -12.69 -2.34 -8.77
N LEU A 245 -12.08 -1.16 -8.66
CA LEU A 245 -12.82 0.08 -8.42
C LEU A 245 -13.61 0.57 -9.66
N GLY A 246 -13.51 -0.11 -10.80
CA GLY A 246 -14.19 0.26 -12.04
C GLY A 246 -13.40 1.23 -12.91
N PHE A 247 -12.08 1.39 -12.66
CA PHE A 247 -11.21 2.27 -13.44
C PHE A 247 -10.30 1.48 -14.38
N ARG A 248 -10.16 1.94 -15.62
CA ARG A 248 -9.00 1.55 -16.41
C ARG A 248 -7.74 2.16 -15.77
N PRO A 249 -6.58 1.47 -15.76
CA PRO A 249 -5.35 2.00 -15.15
C PRO A 249 -4.98 3.39 -15.66
N GLN A 250 -5.29 3.69 -16.92
CA GLN A 250 -5.07 4.99 -17.56
C GLN A 250 -5.92 6.13 -16.97
N ALA A 251 -7.04 5.82 -16.31
CA ALA A 251 -7.86 6.80 -15.62
C ALA A 251 -7.30 7.23 -14.26
N VAL A 252 -6.36 6.45 -13.71
CA VAL A 252 -5.64 6.78 -12.47
C VAL A 252 -4.31 7.43 -12.85
N ASN A 253 -4.26 8.76 -12.90
CA ASN A 253 -3.16 9.52 -13.52
C ASN A 253 -1.78 9.14 -12.96
N TYR A 254 -1.58 9.04 -11.63
CA TYR A 254 -0.29 8.64 -11.09
C TYR A 254 0.10 7.21 -11.51
N LEU A 255 -0.87 6.29 -11.57
CA LEU A 255 -0.61 4.92 -12.00
C LEU A 255 -0.21 4.86 -13.47
N PHE A 256 -0.93 5.60 -14.33
CA PHE A 256 -0.59 5.72 -15.74
C PHE A 256 0.81 6.30 -15.95
N ARG A 257 1.18 7.34 -15.18
CA ARG A 257 2.54 7.88 -15.21
C ARG A 257 3.58 6.86 -14.75
N CYS A 258 3.34 6.10 -13.67
CA CYS A 258 4.22 5.03 -13.22
C CYS A 258 4.44 3.96 -14.30
N ILE A 259 3.38 3.60 -15.04
CA ILE A 259 3.47 2.68 -16.19
C ILE A 259 4.38 3.28 -17.28
N LYS A 260 4.15 4.52 -17.65
CA LYS A 260 4.94 5.23 -18.70
C LYS A 260 6.42 5.39 -18.33
N GLU A 261 6.71 5.59 -17.06
CA GLU A 261 8.05 5.77 -16.52
C GLU A 261 8.76 4.43 -16.21
N GLY A 262 8.11 3.30 -16.51
CA GLY A 262 8.71 1.97 -16.32
C GLY A 262 8.89 1.56 -14.85
N VAL A 263 8.06 2.09 -13.94
CA VAL A 263 8.11 1.72 -12.52
C VAL A 263 7.66 0.27 -12.31
N GLY A 264 6.76 -0.25 -13.16
CA GLY A 264 6.30 -1.63 -13.13
C GLY A 264 5.32 -1.94 -14.26
N GLN A 265 4.75 -3.15 -14.24
CA GLN A 265 3.86 -3.66 -15.28
C GLN A 265 2.42 -3.18 -15.11
N GLY A 266 1.88 -2.48 -16.08
CA GLY A 266 0.49 -2.01 -16.07
C GLY A 266 -0.35 -2.48 -17.26
N ASN A 267 0.23 -3.28 -18.17
CA ASN A 267 -0.56 -3.92 -19.23
C ASN A 267 -1.24 -5.17 -18.63
N ILE A 268 -2.56 -5.22 -18.69
CA ILE A 268 -3.37 -6.31 -18.13
C ILE A 268 -2.99 -7.67 -18.72
N GLU A 269 -2.66 -7.71 -20.00
CA GLU A 269 -2.32 -8.96 -20.71
C GLU A 269 -0.99 -9.56 -20.21
N ASP A 270 -0.10 -8.72 -19.66
CA ASP A 270 1.21 -9.12 -19.15
C ASP A 270 1.21 -9.33 -17.63
N ILE A 271 0.07 -9.09 -16.95
CA ILE A 271 -0.10 -9.35 -15.52
C ILE A 271 -0.65 -10.76 -15.32
N ASP A 272 0.10 -11.60 -14.60
CA ASP A 272 -0.32 -12.94 -14.28
C ASP A 272 -1.12 -12.98 -12.96
N LEU A 273 -2.45 -12.84 -13.07
CA LEU A 273 -3.36 -12.92 -11.91
C LEU A 273 -3.58 -14.38 -11.51
N LYS A 274 -3.13 -14.76 -10.31
CA LYS A 274 -3.24 -16.08 -9.72
C LYS A 274 -4.35 -16.18 -8.68
N GLY A 275 -5.00 -17.35 -8.60
CA GLY A 275 -6.07 -17.63 -7.65
C GLY A 275 -7.47 -17.29 -8.16
N THR A 276 -7.60 -16.53 -9.24
CA THR A 276 -8.87 -16.15 -9.87
C THR A 276 -8.65 -15.67 -11.30
N LYS A 277 -9.74 -15.39 -12.04
CA LYS A 277 -9.70 -14.66 -13.31
C LYS A 277 -10.16 -13.24 -13.12
N LEU A 278 -9.60 -12.32 -13.90
CA LEU A 278 -9.90 -10.88 -13.75
C LEU A 278 -11.40 -10.60 -13.87
N ILE A 279 -12.06 -11.13 -14.88
CA ILE A 279 -13.50 -10.94 -15.10
C ILE A 279 -14.36 -11.46 -13.93
N GLU A 280 -13.95 -12.57 -13.32
CA GLU A 280 -14.66 -13.17 -12.19
C GLU A 280 -14.56 -12.30 -10.93
N ILE A 281 -13.34 -11.83 -10.61
CA ILE A 281 -13.14 -10.97 -9.44
C ILE A 281 -13.76 -9.57 -9.65
N GLU A 282 -13.73 -8.99 -10.86
CA GLU A 282 -14.41 -7.73 -11.17
C GLU A 282 -15.91 -7.83 -10.93
N LYS A 283 -16.57 -8.87 -11.48
CA LYS A 283 -18.01 -9.11 -11.26
C LYS A 283 -18.34 -9.31 -9.79
N LYS A 284 -17.55 -10.10 -9.08
CA LYS A 284 -17.77 -10.36 -7.66
C LYS A 284 -17.59 -9.10 -6.81
N PHE A 285 -16.49 -8.37 -7.04
CA PHE A 285 -16.21 -7.12 -6.34
C PHE A 285 -17.31 -6.09 -6.62
N SER A 286 -17.68 -5.86 -7.89
CA SER A 286 -18.67 -4.87 -8.29
C SER A 286 -20.05 -5.18 -7.71
N LYS A 287 -20.43 -6.44 -7.63
CA LYS A 287 -21.68 -6.86 -6.96
C LYS A 287 -21.69 -6.48 -5.48
N ILE A 288 -20.59 -6.74 -4.75
CA ILE A 288 -20.49 -6.40 -3.32
C ILE A 288 -20.40 -4.88 -3.13
N ALA A 289 -19.59 -4.22 -3.94
CA ALA A 289 -19.29 -2.80 -3.79
C ALA A 289 -20.44 -1.90 -4.25
N TYR A 290 -21.03 -2.20 -5.42
CA TYR A 290 -21.98 -1.32 -6.12
C TYR A 290 -23.38 -1.92 -6.25
N GLY A 291 -23.58 -3.19 -5.92
CA GLY A 291 -24.87 -3.89 -5.99
C GLY A 291 -25.19 -4.51 -7.36
N ASN A 292 -24.34 -4.29 -8.36
CA ASN A 292 -24.51 -4.83 -9.71
C ASN A 292 -23.22 -5.52 -10.18
N GLU A 293 -23.35 -6.61 -10.91
CA GLU A 293 -22.21 -7.30 -11.54
C GLU A 293 -21.81 -6.58 -12.83
N PHE A 294 -20.55 -6.22 -12.95
CA PHE A 294 -19.95 -5.75 -14.19
C PHE A 294 -18.45 -6.07 -14.22
N ALA A 295 -17.91 -6.18 -15.42
CA ALA A 295 -16.48 -6.18 -15.70
C ALA A 295 -16.19 -5.11 -16.77
N ILE A 296 -14.97 -4.51 -16.76
CA ILE A 296 -14.69 -3.32 -17.58
C ILE A 296 -14.65 -3.64 -19.09
N ASP A 297 -14.21 -4.85 -19.45
CA ASP A 297 -14.02 -5.25 -20.84
C ASP A 297 -15.05 -6.32 -21.30
N GLU A 298 -16.24 -6.29 -20.74
CA GLU A 298 -17.36 -7.19 -21.08
C GLU A 298 -18.39 -6.49 -21.98
#